data_3241a356189d28a7de3559e50ce2b496
#
_entry.id   3241a356189d28a7de3559e50ce2b496
#
_cell.length_a   1.000
_cell.length_b   1.000
_cell.length_c   1.000
_cell.angle_alpha   90.00
_cell.angle_beta   90.00
_cell.angle_gamma   90.00
#
_symmetry.space_group_name_H-M   'P 1'
#
loop_
_entity.id
_entity.type
_entity.pdbx_description
1 polymer ?
#
loop_
_entity_poly.entity_id
_entity_poly.type
_entity_poly.pdbx_seq_one_letter_code
_entity_poly.pdbx_strand_id
1 'polypeptide(L)'
;MKSSKYSYSKINLFNSCSLKYKFLYVDKNYKKDEGIEAFLGKLIHETLEWIYKKKIEENKTYYSLDSIINFYKEAWNDNWHYKILKYKYIKRKKADYFTSGVNFLVKYYQIFGPRFNQNVYKVEEKIEFDLGGYTIKAIIDRIDREGPNKIHIIDYKTGKKMLSDKEMKEDMQMGIYGLGLSSIFPETNEIMLSHYYLATNQFVSVNLSDVDTESFSDGLIENIQEIEKTESEETYVANESKLCNWCYYWKECPVKNGSTPSEYMR
;
A
#
# COMPACT_ATOMS: atom_id res chain seq x y z
N MET A 1 -17.47 23.82 6.85
CA MET A 1 -16.11 23.48 6.44
C MET A 1 -16.16 22.13 5.73
N LYS A 2 -15.57 21.94 4.53
CA LYS A 2 -15.42 20.62 3.95
C LYS A 2 -14.36 19.90 4.80
N SER A 3 -14.74 18.83 5.50
CA SER A 3 -13.79 17.97 6.20
C SER A 3 -12.77 17.46 5.19
N SER A 4 -11.54 17.94 5.29
CA SER A 4 -10.43 17.44 4.46
C SER A 4 -10.21 15.97 4.80
N LYS A 5 -10.20 15.12 3.76
CA LYS A 5 -10.01 13.68 3.95
C LYS A 5 -8.54 13.33 3.78
N TYR A 6 -8.00 12.60 4.72
CA TYR A 6 -6.61 12.16 4.76
C TYR A 6 -6.49 10.65 4.59
N SER A 7 -5.33 10.19 4.16
CA SER A 7 -4.99 8.76 4.05
C SER A 7 -3.50 8.59 4.27
N TYR A 8 -3.07 7.37 4.58
CA TYR A 8 -1.65 7.03 4.65
C TYR A 8 -0.87 7.55 3.44
N SER A 9 -1.34 7.24 2.21
CA SER A 9 -0.63 7.64 1.00
C SER A 9 -0.54 9.16 0.83
N LYS A 10 -1.57 9.91 1.24
CA LYS A 10 -1.59 11.38 1.17
C LYS A 10 -0.57 11.98 2.15
N ILE A 11 -0.57 11.51 3.40
CA ILE A 11 0.33 12.00 4.44
C ILE A 11 1.78 11.59 4.15
N ASN A 12 2.01 10.32 3.78
CA ASN A 12 3.34 9.82 3.46
C ASN A 12 3.95 10.52 2.24
N LEU A 13 3.14 10.88 1.25
CA LEU A 13 3.62 11.66 0.11
C LEU A 13 4.06 13.07 0.53
N PHE A 14 3.29 13.75 1.38
CA PHE A 14 3.66 15.05 1.93
C PHE A 14 4.98 14.98 2.69
N ASN A 15 5.11 14.02 3.62
CA ASN A 15 6.34 13.81 4.40
C ASN A 15 7.55 13.48 3.51
N SER A 16 7.32 12.74 2.41
CA SER A 16 8.38 12.42 1.46
C SER A 16 8.82 13.63 0.63
N CYS A 17 7.87 14.46 0.18
CA CYS A 17 8.14 15.67 -0.61
C CYS A 17 6.86 16.50 -0.72
N SER A 18 6.77 17.61 0.04
CA SER A 18 5.59 18.48 0.02
C SER A 18 5.34 19.12 -1.35
N LEU A 19 6.38 19.38 -2.15
CA LEU A 19 6.21 19.86 -3.53
C LEU A 19 5.57 18.80 -4.45
N LYS A 20 5.94 17.51 -4.31
CA LYS A 20 5.27 16.44 -5.06
C LYS A 20 3.82 16.27 -4.62
N TYR A 21 3.56 16.42 -3.33
CA TYR A 21 2.20 16.48 -2.77
C TYR A 21 1.40 17.61 -3.42
N LYS A 22 1.96 18.84 -3.49
CA LYS A 22 1.33 19.97 -4.17
C LYS A 22 0.91 19.62 -5.60
N PHE A 23 1.85 19.13 -6.40
CA PHE A 23 1.55 18.76 -7.79
C PHE A 23 0.38 17.78 -7.91
N LEU A 24 0.32 16.79 -7.03
CA LEU A 24 -0.69 15.74 -7.11
C LEU A 24 -2.04 16.14 -6.51
N TYR A 25 -2.05 16.72 -5.30
CA TYR A 25 -3.28 16.92 -4.53
C TYR A 25 -3.83 18.35 -4.61
N VAL A 26 -2.97 19.36 -4.73
CA VAL A 26 -3.38 20.77 -4.80
C VAL A 26 -3.57 21.19 -6.26
N ASP A 27 -2.54 21.04 -7.09
CA ASP A 27 -2.58 21.41 -8.51
C ASP A 27 -3.34 20.41 -9.37
N LYS A 28 -3.65 19.22 -8.84
CA LYS A 28 -4.32 18.10 -9.52
C LYS A 28 -3.66 17.69 -10.85
N ASN A 29 -2.34 17.84 -10.91
CA ASN A 29 -1.52 17.49 -12.08
C ASN A 29 -1.30 15.95 -12.12
N TYR A 30 -2.36 15.23 -12.47
CA TYR A 30 -2.31 13.78 -12.51
C TYR A 30 -1.47 13.28 -13.68
N LYS A 31 -0.46 12.48 -13.38
CA LYS A 31 0.34 11.79 -14.39
C LYS A 31 -0.24 10.39 -14.63
N LYS A 32 -0.17 9.98 -15.91
CA LYS A 32 -0.50 8.59 -16.29
C LYS A 32 0.72 7.66 -16.19
N ASP A 33 1.85 8.21 -15.80
CA ASP A 33 3.10 7.47 -15.62
C ASP A 33 3.01 6.60 -14.37
N GLU A 34 3.43 5.35 -14.50
CA GLU A 34 3.42 4.36 -13.41
C GLU A 34 4.76 3.62 -13.35
N GLY A 35 5.34 3.49 -12.17
CA GLY A 35 6.55 2.69 -11.98
C GLY A 35 6.26 1.20 -12.11
N ILE A 36 7.15 0.45 -12.79
CA ILE A 36 6.97 -0.98 -13.00
C ILE A 36 6.84 -1.77 -11.69
N GLU A 37 7.51 -1.32 -10.62
CA GLU A 37 7.40 -1.92 -9.29
C GLU A 37 6.00 -1.73 -8.71
N ALA A 38 5.41 -0.53 -8.85
CA ALA A 38 4.04 -0.24 -8.41
C ALA A 38 3.01 -1.01 -9.25
N PHE A 39 3.22 -1.07 -10.58
CA PHE A 39 2.40 -1.86 -11.49
C PHE A 39 2.40 -3.35 -11.09
N LEU A 40 3.57 -3.94 -10.84
CA LEU A 40 3.69 -5.31 -10.36
C LEU A 40 2.95 -5.50 -9.03
N GLY A 41 3.18 -4.60 -8.07
CA GLY A 41 2.54 -4.65 -6.75
C GLY A 41 1.01 -4.66 -6.88
N LYS A 42 0.45 -3.72 -7.63
CA LYS A 42 -0.98 -3.61 -7.89
C LYS A 42 -1.58 -4.91 -8.44
N LEU A 43 -0.94 -5.54 -9.42
CA LEU A 43 -1.47 -6.77 -10.02
C LEU A 43 -1.37 -7.98 -9.08
N ILE A 44 -0.37 -8.02 -8.21
CA ILE A 44 -0.28 -9.03 -7.16
C ILE A 44 -1.40 -8.87 -6.15
N HIS A 45 -1.67 -7.64 -5.67
CA HIS A 45 -2.80 -7.36 -4.77
C HIS A 45 -4.12 -7.75 -5.42
N GLU A 46 -4.36 -7.35 -6.66
CA GLU A 46 -5.55 -7.72 -7.44
C GLU A 46 -5.73 -9.25 -7.56
N THR A 47 -4.63 -9.98 -7.77
CA THR A 47 -4.68 -11.45 -7.84
C THR A 47 -5.02 -12.08 -6.49
N LEU A 48 -4.46 -11.58 -5.39
CA LEU A 48 -4.73 -12.07 -4.04
C LEU A 48 -6.15 -11.68 -3.59
N GLU A 49 -6.60 -10.47 -3.92
CA GLU A 49 -7.99 -10.04 -3.75
C GLU A 49 -8.94 -11.01 -4.46
N TRP A 50 -8.69 -11.30 -5.74
CA TRP A 50 -9.52 -12.20 -6.53
C TRP A 50 -9.65 -13.59 -5.89
N ILE A 51 -8.58 -14.17 -5.36
CA ILE A 51 -8.62 -15.47 -4.66
C ILE A 51 -9.58 -15.42 -3.48
N TYR A 52 -9.37 -14.47 -2.58
CA TYR A 52 -10.14 -14.41 -1.33
C TYR A 52 -11.56 -13.87 -1.52
N LYS A 53 -11.79 -12.97 -2.46
CA LYS A 53 -13.11 -12.49 -2.83
C LYS A 53 -13.99 -13.62 -3.35
N LYS A 54 -13.47 -14.44 -4.27
CA LYS A 54 -14.14 -15.64 -4.76
C LYS A 54 -14.43 -16.66 -3.65
N LYS A 55 -13.53 -16.77 -2.67
CA LYS A 55 -13.74 -17.62 -1.51
C LYS A 55 -14.88 -17.11 -0.64
N ILE A 56 -14.94 -15.81 -0.37
CA ILE A 56 -15.95 -15.20 0.50
C ILE A 56 -17.33 -15.17 -0.19
N GLU A 57 -17.39 -14.73 -1.43
CA GLU A 57 -18.63 -14.48 -2.15
C GLU A 57 -19.23 -15.73 -2.81
N GLU A 58 -18.38 -16.63 -3.32
CA GLU A 58 -18.78 -17.79 -4.11
C GLU A 58 -18.56 -19.13 -3.40
N ASN A 59 -18.07 -19.13 -2.13
CA ASN A 59 -17.69 -20.34 -1.38
C ASN A 59 -16.68 -21.22 -2.16
N LYS A 60 -15.83 -20.61 -2.99
CA LYS A 60 -14.85 -21.34 -3.76
C LYS A 60 -13.77 -21.92 -2.83
N THR A 61 -13.66 -23.23 -2.79
CA THR A 61 -12.79 -23.95 -1.82
C THR A 61 -11.53 -24.52 -2.43
N TYR A 62 -11.32 -24.36 -3.74
CA TYR A 62 -10.17 -24.93 -4.43
C TYR A 62 -9.74 -24.03 -5.60
N TYR A 63 -8.44 -23.83 -5.70
CA TYR A 63 -7.79 -23.10 -6.80
C TYR A 63 -6.60 -23.92 -7.31
N SER A 64 -6.52 -24.15 -8.62
CA SER A 64 -5.27 -24.65 -9.20
C SER A 64 -4.26 -23.52 -9.31
N LEU A 65 -2.98 -23.85 -9.22
CA LEU A 65 -1.92 -22.85 -9.47
C LEU A 65 -2.06 -22.22 -10.85
N ASP A 66 -2.39 -23.02 -11.86
CA ASP A 66 -2.59 -22.54 -13.23
C ASP A 66 -3.70 -21.49 -13.32
N SER A 67 -4.80 -21.65 -12.58
CA SER A 67 -5.89 -20.66 -12.58
C SER A 67 -5.44 -19.31 -12.01
N ILE A 68 -4.60 -19.33 -10.98
CA ILE A 68 -4.04 -18.11 -10.35
C ILE A 68 -3.05 -17.44 -11.30
N ILE A 69 -2.14 -18.21 -11.89
CA ILE A 69 -1.14 -17.67 -12.83
C ILE A 69 -1.81 -17.14 -14.09
N ASN A 70 -2.86 -17.80 -14.60
CA ASN A 70 -3.60 -17.30 -15.76
C ASN A 70 -4.31 -15.98 -15.44
N PHE A 71 -4.96 -15.85 -14.28
CA PHE A 71 -5.55 -14.58 -13.84
C PHE A 71 -4.51 -13.45 -13.81
N TYR A 72 -3.37 -13.69 -13.16
CA TYR A 72 -2.27 -12.72 -13.12
C TYR A 72 -1.75 -12.35 -14.51
N LYS A 73 -1.60 -13.33 -15.41
CA LYS A 73 -1.13 -13.12 -16.79
C LYS A 73 -2.13 -12.27 -17.60
N GLU A 74 -3.42 -12.54 -17.47
CA GLU A 74 -4.49 -11.75 -18.09
C GLU A 74 -4.45 -10.32 -17.55
N ALA A 75 -4.47 -10.14 -16.23
CA ALA A 75 -4.38 -8.84 -15.59
C ALA A 75 -3.12 -8.06 -16.02
N TRP A 76 -1.96 -8.74 -16.13
CA TRP A 76 -0.72 -8.14 -16.63
C TRP A 76 -0.86 -7.62 -18.05
N ASN A 77 -1.44 -8.41 -18.96
CA ASN A 77 -1.58 -8.04 -20.36
C ASN A 77 -2.61 -6.93 -20.57
N ASP A 78 -3.74 -7.01 -19.90
CA ASP A 78 -4.86 -6.09 -20.06
C ASP A 78 -4.54 -4.70 -19.47
N ASN A 79 -3.77 -4.66 -18.38
CA ASN A 79 -3.38 -3.40 -17.74
C ASN A 79 -2.06 -2.82 -18.26
N TRP A 80 -1.29 -3.55 -19.08
CA TRP A 80 -0.02 -3.03 -19.60
C TRP A 80 -0.22 -1.83 -20.52
N HIS A 81 0.50 -0.74 -20.24
CA HIS A 81 0.43 0.47 -21.07
C HIS A 81 1.81 1.11 -21.29
N TYR A 82 1.90 1.96 -22.31
CA TYR A 82 3.15 2.58 -22.76
C TYR A 82 3.73 3.62 -21.79
N LYS A 83 3.00 4.00 -20.74
CA LYS A 83 3.43 4.93 -19.70
C LYS A 83 4.09 4.23 -18.49
N ILE A 84 4.34 2.92 -18.57
CA ILE A 84 5.06 2.20 -17.53
C ILE A 84 6.54 2.51 -17.62
N LEU A 85 7.11 2.95 -16.49
CA LEU A 85 8.47 3.41 -16.33
C LEU A 85 9.28 2.47 -15.45
N LYS A 86 10.56 2.34 -15.76
CA LYS A 86 11.55 1.79 -14.81
C LYS A 86 12.69 2.78 -14.60
N TYR A 87 13.36 2.67 -13.47
CA TYR A 87 14.62 3.38 -13.25
C TYR A 87 15.68 2.87 -14.22
N LYS A 88 16.22 3.77 -15.10
CA LYS A 88 17.06 3.39 -16.25
C LYS A 88 18.34 2.64 -15.92
N TYR A 89 18.86 2.81 -14.70
CA TYR A 89 20.05 2.09 -14.26
C TYR A 89 19.77 0.66 -13.75
N ILE A 90 18.51 0.26 -13.66
CA ILE A 90 18.12 -1.13 -13.35
C ILE A 90 18.12 -1.92 -14.67
N LYS A 91 18.96 -2.95 -14.76
CA LYS A 91 19.11 -3.78 -15.97
C LYS A 91 17.97 -4.79 -16.19
N ARG A 92 16.97 -4.84 -15.29
CA ARG A 92 15.83 -5.77 -15.41
C ARG A 92 14.93 -5.41 -16.60
N LYS A 93 14.44 -6.43 -17.30
CA LYS A 93 13.50 -6.32 -18.41
C LYS A 93 12.05 -6.51 -17.92
N LYS A 94 11.08 -6.16 -18.76
CA LYS A 94 9.65 -6.41 -18.52
C LYS A 94 9.38 -7.85 -18.07
N ALA A 95 9.98 -8.83 -18.79
CA ALA A 95 9.82 -10.25 -18.48
C ALA A 95 10.32 -10.63 -17.07
N ASP A 96 11.36 -9.99 -16.56
CA ASP A 96 11.91 -10.28 -15.23
C ASP A 96 10.96 -9.83 -14.12
N TYR A 97 10.23 -8.73 -14.34
CA TYR A 97 9.21 -8.26 -13.40
C TYR A 97 7.98 -9.16 -13.43
N PHE A 98 7.52 -9.56 -14.62
CA PHE A 98 6.45 -10.54 -14.78
C PHE A 98 6.77 -11.85 -14.06
N THR A 99 7.97 -12.40 -14.31
CA THR A 99 8.45 -13.63 -13.66
C THR A 99 8.55 -13.50 -12.15
N SER A 100 8.91 -12.31 -11.64
CA SER A 100 8.89 -12.07 -10.18
C SER A 100 7.49 -12.20 -9.61
N GLY A 101 6.47 -11.67 -10.27
CA GLY A 101 5.08 -11.82 -9.85
C GLY A 101 4.63 -13.28 -9.86
N VAL A 102 4.96 -14.02 -10.92
CA VAL A 102 4.70 -15.47 -10.97
C VAL A 102 5.36 -16.18 -9.77
N ASN A 103 6.62 -15.87 -9.48
CA ASN A 103 7.34 -16.48 -8.35
C ASN A 103 6.71 -16.13 -7.00
N PHE A 104 6.21 -14.91 -6.80
CA PHE A 104 5.50 -14.53 -5.58
C PHE A 104 4.23 -15.36 -5.40
N LEU A 105 3.45 -15.51 -6.45
CA LEU A 105 2.21 -16.29 -6.41
C LEU A 105 2.45 -17.80 -6.25
N VAL A 106 3.48 -18.35 -6.90
CA VAL A 106 3.88 -19.77 -6.71
C VAL A 106 4.26 -20.03 -5.26
N LYS A 107 5.11 -19.19 -4.68
CA LYS A 107 5.53 -19.33 -3.28
C LYS A 107 4.35 -19.15 -2.30
N TYR A 108 3.48 -18.19 -2.57
CA TYR A 108 2.27 -17.97 -1.77
C TYR A 108 1.35 -19.20 -1.83
N TYR A 109 1.15 -19.75 -3.03
CA TYR A 109 0.38 -20.97 -3.25
C TYR A 109 0.94 -22.18 -2.53
N GLN A 110 2.26 -22.32 -2.48
CA GLN A 110 2.92 -23.45 -1.76
C GLN A 110 2.62 -23.44 -0.26
N ILE A 111 2.38 -22.26 0.32
CA ILE A 111 2.09 -22.12 1.75
C ILE A 111 0.57 -22.23 2.03
N PHE A 112 -0.25 -21.55 1.24
CA PHE A 112 -1.67 -21.35 1.53
C PHE A 112 -2.62 -22.11 0.61
N GLY A 113 -2.17 -22.47 -0.58
CA GLY A 113 -2.95 -23.23 -1.56
C GLY A 113 -3.03 -24.73 -1.23
N PRO A 114 -3.83 -25.47 -1.99
CA PRO A 114 -4.81 -25.01 -2.98
C PRO A 114 -6.13 -24.48 -2.37
N ARG A 115 -6.31 -24.59 -1.04
CA ARG A 115 -7.60 -24.33 -0.38
C ARG A 115 -7.71 -22.94 0.25
N PHE A 116 -6.58 -22.27 0.52
CA PHE A 116 -6.55 -20.95 1.17
C PHE A 116 -7.44 -20.89 2.42
N ASN A 117 -7.20 -21.79 3.39
CA ASN A 117 -8.07 -22.04 4.55
C ASN A 117 -8.02 -20.96 5.65
N GLN A 118 -7.47 -19.78 5.36
CA GLN A 118 -7.48 -18.65 6.29
C GLN A 118 -8.91 -18.19 6.57
N ASN A 119 -9.14 -17.69 7.77
CA ASN A 119 -10.44 -17.17 8.22
C ASN A 119 -10.65 -15.73 7.70
N VAL A 120 -10.57 -15.56 6.38
CA VAL A 120 -10.68 -14.25 5.75
C VAL A 120 -12.11 -13.72 5.93
N TYR A 121 -12.20 -12.55 6.57
CA TYR A 121 -13.45 -11.86 6.80
C TYR A 121 -13.75 -10.88 5.67
N LYS A 122 -12.73 -10.06 5.28
CA LYS A 122 -12.85 -9.08 4.21
C LYS A 122 -11.54 -8.91 3.46
N VAL A 123 -11.65 -8.43 2.20
CA VAL A 123 -10.51 -8.00 1.37
C VAL A 123 -10.81 -6.64 0.76
N GLU A 124 -9.76 -5.84 0.52
CA GLU A 124 -9.83 -4.47 -0.02
C GLU A 124 -10.89 -3.63 0.72
N GLU A 125 -10.97 -3.82 2.06
CA GLU A 125 -11.99 -3.15 2.89
C GLU A 125 -11.67 -1.67 3.04
N LYS A 126 -12.64 -0.87 2.61
CA LYS A 126 -12.56 0.60 2.73
C LYS A 126 -13.12 1.02 4.07
N ILE A 127 -12.28 1.63 4.88
CA ILE A 127 -12.66 2.18 6.17
C ILE A 127 -12.53 3.71 6.16
N GLU A 128 -13.38 4.34 6.95
CA GLU A 128 -13.37 5.78 7.20
C GLU A 128 -13.68 5.99 8.68
N PHE A 129 -12.86 6.77 9.36
CA PHE A 129 -13.04 7.06 10.79
C PHE A 129 -12.61 8.50 11.12
N ASP A 130 -13.08 9.02 12.24
CA ASP A 130 -12.67 10.32 12.76
C ASP A 130 -11.44 10.18 13.65
N LEU A 131 -10.53 11.11 13.50
CA LEU A 131 -9.36 11.28 14.37
C LEU A 131 -9.20 12.76 14.69
N GLY A 132 -9.59 13.18 15.88
CA GLY A 132 -9.45 14.55 16.34
C GLY A 132 -10.16 15.58 15.44
N GLY A 133 -11.28 15.22 14.81
CA GLY A 133 -12.04 16.05 13.87
C GLY A 133 -11.59 15.94 12.42
N TYR A 134 -10.58 15.12 12.13
CA TYR A 134 -10.13 14.80 10.77
C TYR A 134 -10.70 13.48 10.29
N THR A 135 -11.17 13.44 9.05
CA THR A 135 -11.62 12.19 8.44
C THR A 135 -10.43 11.44 7.85
N ILE A 136 -10.14 10.26 8.39
CA ILE A 136 -9.08 9.37 7.89
C ILE A 136 -9.72 8.25 7.05
N LYS A 137 -9.11 7.99 5.87
CA LYS A 137 -9.51 6.90 4.98
C LYS A 137 -8.39 5.90 4.83
N ALA A 138 -8.74 4.63 4.82
CA ALA A 138 -7.80 3.56 4.51
C ALA A 138 -8.47 2.47 3.67
N ILE A 139 -7.65 1.68 2.98
CA ILE A 139 -8.06 0.45 2.31
C ILE A 139 -7.13 -0.63 2.87
N ILE A 140 -7.73 -1.68 3.41
CA ILE A 140 -7.01 -2.78 4.05
C ILE A 140 -7.05 -3.97 3.10
N ASP A 141 -5.88 -4.48 2.70
CA ASP A 141 -5.78 -5.55 1.71
C ASP A 141 -6.54 -6.80 2.15
N ARG A 142 -6.36 -7.20 3.42
CA ARG A 142 -7.03 -8.38 3.97
C ARG A 142 -7.23 -8.26 5.47
N ILE A 143 -8.44 -8.66 5.91
CA ILE A 143 -8.82 -8.80 7.30
C ILE A 143 -9.22 -10.24 7.53
N ASP A 144 -8.49 -10.95 8.43
CA ASP A 144 -8.89 -12.24 8.96
C ASP A 144 -9.57 -12.04 10.32
N ARG A 145 -10.57 -12.88 10.64
CA ARG A 145 -11.29 -12.78 11.90
C ARG A 145 -11.47 -14.15 12.55
N GLU A 146 -11.04 -14.27 13.80
CA GLU A 146 -11.22 -15.46 14.62
C GLU A 146 -12.22 -15.17 15.75
N GLY A 147 -13.49 -15.51 15.51
CA GLY A 147 -14.57 -15.17 16.44
C GLY A 147 -14.80 -13.65 16.51
N PRO A 148 -15.53 -13.16 17.54
CA PRO A 148 -15.84 -11.74 17.67
C PRO A 148 -14.64 -10.90 18.14
N ASN A 149 -13.68 -11.49 18.85
CA ASN A 149 -12.72 -10.76 19.68
C ASN A 149 -11.32 -10.64 19.08
N LYS A 150 -11.05 -11.31 17.94
CA LYS A 150 -9.71 -11.34 17.36
C LYS A 150 -9.73 -11.01 15.87
N ILE A 151 -8.94 -10.01 15.51
CA ILE A 151 -8.76 -9.53 14.14
C ILE A 151 -7.27 -9.59 13.78
N HIS A 152 -6.98 -10.03 12.55
CA HIS A 152 -5.63 -9.96 11.98
C HIS A 152 -5.68 -9.18 10.67
N ILE A 153 -4.98 -8.05 10.65
CA ILE A 153 -4.80 -7.22 9.46
C ILE A 153 -3.55 -7.67 8.72
N ILE A 154 -3.68 -7.87 7.42
CA ILE A 154 -2.57 -8.28 6.57
C ILE A 154 -2.48 -7.33 5.38
N ASP A 155 -1.32 -6.71 5.24
CA ASP A 155 -0.96 -5.88 4.09
C ASP A 155 0.16 -6.56 3.31
N TYR A 156 -0.01 -6.72 2.01
CA TYR A 156 0.93 -7.45 1.17
C TYR A 156 2.05 -6.54 0.65
N LYS A 157 3.29 -6.97 0.83
CA LYS A 157 4.48 -6.24 0.38
C LYS A 157 5.24 -7.03 -0.68
N THR A 158 5.40 -6.45 -1.86
CA THR A 158 6.23 -7.00 -2.96
C THR A 158 7.68 -6.54 -2.87
N GLY A 159 7.97 -5.56 -2.01
CA GLY A 159 9.32 -5.08 -1.71
C GLY A 159 10.14 -6.13 -0.97
N LYS A 160 11.49 -6.02 -1.08
CA LYS A 160 12.42 -6.95 -0.43
C LYS A 160 12.86 -6.51 0.96
N LYS A 161 12.81 -5.20 1.25
CA LYS A 161 13.22 -4.68 2.56
C LYS A 161 12.10 -4.97 3.54
N MET A 162 12.38 -5.80 4.53
CA MET A 162 11.47 -6.07 5.64
C MET A 162 11.72 -5.05 6.75
N LEU A 163 10.67 -4.69 7.46
CA LEU A 163 10.77 -3.90 8.68
C LEU A 163 11.32 -4.76 9.81
N SER A 164 12.05 -4.15 10.73
CA SER A 164 12.33 -4.71 12.05
C SER A 164 11.09 -4.60 12.95
N ASP A 165 11.07 -5.33 14.06
CA ASP A 165 10.00 -5.26 15.04
C ASP A 165 9.77 -3.83 15.57
N LYS A 166 10.86 -3.06 15.73
CA LYS A 166 10.78 -1.65 16.14
C LYS A 166 10.13 -0.82 15.04
N GLU A 167 10.61 -0.91 13.79
CA GLU A 167 10.03 -0.18 12.67
C GLU A 167 8.56 -0.54 12.44
N MET A 168 8.15 -1.78 12.75
CA MET A 168 6.76 -2.22 12.62
C MET A 168 5.84 -1.56 13.64
N LYS A 169 6.29 -1.32 14.86
CA LYS A 169 5.54 -0.58 15.89
C LYS A 169 5.34 0.89 15.55
N GLU A 170 6.24 1.45 14.76
CA GLU A 170 6.25 2.85 14.33
C GLU A 170 5.66 3.01 12.90
N ASP A 171 5.17 1.92 12.27
CA ASP A 171 4.68 1.96 10.90
C ASP A 171 3.35 2.72 10.79
N MET A 172 3.38 3.84 10.07
CA MET A 172 2.23 4.75 9.94
C MET A 172 1.02 4.07 9.28
N GLN A 173 1.24 3.19 8.31
CA GLN A 173 0.15 2.51 7.62
C GLN A 173 -0.59 1.57 8.58
N MET A 174 0.18 0.77 9.34
CA MET A 174 -0.36 -0.17 10.31
C MET A 174 -1.03 0.54 11.49
N GLY A 175 -0.45 1.62 11.97
CA GLY A 175 -1.07 2.45 13.01
C GLY A 175 -2.44 3.00 12.58
N ILE A 176 -2.55 3.53 11.35
CA ILE A 176 -3.83 4.00 10.78
C ILE A 176 -4.84 2.85 10.68
N TYR A 177 -4.43 1.66 10.24
CA TYR A 177 -5.31 0.49 10.17
C TYR A 177 -5.80 0.06 11.55
N GLY A 178 -4.89 0.01 12.53
CA GLY A 178 -5.20 -0.36 13.90
C GLY A 178 -6.20 0.59 14.55
N LEU A 179 -5.98 1.90 14.47
CA LEU A 179 -6.90 2.92 14.98
C LEU A 179 -8.28 2.82 14.30
N GLY A 180 -8.30 2.69 12.97
CA GLY A 180 -9.54 2.58 12.22
C GLY A 180 -10.37 1.36 12.63
N LEU A 181 -9.73 0.18 12.78
CA LEU A 181 -10.45 -1.02 13.17
C LEU A 181 -10.87 -1.02 14.64
N SER A 182 -10.08 -0.44 15.53
CA SER A 182 -10.49 -0.26 16.93
C SER A 182 -11.74 0.63 17.05
N SER A 183 -11.87 1.64 16.19
CA SER A 183 -13.04 2.50 16.15
C SER A 183 -14.28 1.76 15.59
N ILE A 184 -14.09 0.89 14.58
CA ILE A 184 -15.19 0.19 13.90
C ILE A 184 -15.63 -1.07 14.68
N PHE A 185 -14.71 -1.74 15.35
CA PHE A 185 -14.94 -2.98 16.10
C PHE A 185 -14.51 -2.82 17.56
N PRO A 186 -15.20 -1.99 18.35
CA PRO A 186 -14.81 -1.68 19.73
C PRO A 186 -14.87 -2.89 20.67
N GLU A 187 -15.57 -3.95 20.28
CA GLU A 187 -15.63 -5.23 21.01
C GLU A 187 -14.38 -6.11 20.82
N THR A 188 -13.50 -5.76 19.87
CA THR A 188 -12.33 -6.58 19.56
C THR A 188 -11.23 -6.33 20.59
N ASN A 189 -10.78 -7.40 21.24
CA ASN A 189 -9.75 -7.32 22.29
C ASN A 189 -8.33 -7.55 21.76
N GLU A 190 -8.19 -8.21 20.61
CA GLU A 190 -6.89 -8.53 20.02
C GLU A 190 -6.88 -8.13 18.54
N ILE A 191 -6.03 -7.17 18.19
CA ILE A 191 -5.79 -6.75 16.81
C ILE A 191 -4.31 -6.96 16.50
N MET A 192 -4.04 -7.93 15.61
CA MET A 192 -2.71 -8.16 15.07
C MET A 192 -2.55 -7.40 13.75
N LEU A 193 -1.46 -6.67 13.61
CA LEU A 193 -1.09 -5.90 12.43
C LEU A 193 0.11 -6.55 11.75
N SER A 194 0.01 -6.87 10.46
CA SER A 194 1.08 -7.60 9.78
C SER A 194 1.35 -7.07 8.37
N HIS A 195 2.62 -6.92 8.04
CA HIS A 195 3.08 -6.95 6.66
C HIS A 195 3.43 -8.38 6.27
N TYR A 196 2.89 -8.85 5.15
CA TYR A 196 3.28 -10.12 4.54
C TYR A 196 4.18 -9.87 3.33
N TYR A 197 5.45 -10.21 3.47
CA TYR A 197 6.47 -10.00 2.43
C TYR A 197 6.50 -11.17 1.45
N LEU A 198 5.93 -10.99 0.26
CA LEU A 198 5.80 -12.02 -0.77
C LEU A 198 7.16 -12.52 -1.31
N ALA A 199 8.19 -11.68 -1.26
CA ALA A 199 9.52 -12.08 -1.71
C ALA A 199 10.16 -13.16 -0.83
N THR A 200 9.90 -13.11 0.47
CA THR A 200 10.48 -14.00 1.51
C THR A 200 9.46 -14.97 2.11
N ASN A 201 8.16 -14.76 1.85
CA ASN A 201 7.04 -15.46 2.49
C ASN A 201 7.06 -15.36 4.02
N GLN A 202 7.32 -14.18 4.53
CA GLN A 202 7.42 -13.92 5.96
C GLN A 202 6.45 -12.83 6.40
N PHE A 203 5.87 -13.02 7.57
CA PHE A 203 5.17 -11.97 8.29
C PHE A 203 6.17 -11.17 9.14
N VAL A 204 5.95 -9.87 9.22
CA VAL A 204 6.41 -9.02 10.32
C VAL A 204 5.16 -8.47 10.97
N SER A 205 5.00 -8.75 12.26
CA SER A 205 3.74 -8.53 12.97
C SER A 205 3.95 -7.80 14.28
N VAL A 206 2.94 -7.05 14.69
CA VAL A 206 2.84 -6.42 16.01
C VAL A 206 1.40 -6.50 16.49
N ASN A 207 1.19 -6.70 17.80
CA ASN A 207 -0.14 -6.50 18.38
C ASN A 207 -0.40 -5.01 18.57
N LEU A 208 -1.60 -4.56 18.30
CA LEU A 208 -1.96 -3.16 18.49
C LEU A 208 -1.77 -2.71 19.94
N SER A 209 -1.94 -3.63 20.92
CA SER A 209 -1.65 -3.37 22.33
C SER A 209 -0.19 -3.05 22.65
N ASP A 210 0.75 -3.40 21.75
CA ASP A 210 2.17 -3.10 21.88
C ASP A 210 2.58 -1.79 21.17
N VAL A 211 1.61 -1.10 20.57
CA VAL A 211 1.76 0.20 19.90
C VAL A 211 1.26 1.28 20.83
N ASP A 212 2.02 2.33 21.02
CA ASP A 212 1.58 3.54 21.71
C ASP A 212 0.61 4.32 20.81
N THR A 213 -0.67 3.93 20.86
CA THR A 213 -1.72 4.48 19.99
C THR A 213 -2.05 5.93 20.30
N GLU A 214 -1.82 6.38 21.52
CA GLU A 214 -2.03 7.78 21.93
C GLU A 214 -0.96 8.68 21.29
N SER A 215 0.30 8.39 21.52
CA SER A 215 1.41 9.11 20.89
C SER A 215 1.36 9.03 19.34
N PHE A 216 0.95 7.89 18.81
CA PHE A 216 0.76 7.74 17.35
C PHE A 216 -0.36 8.64 16.82
N SER A 217 -1.49 8.73 17.52
CA SER A 217 -2.64 9.58 17.14
C SER A 217 -2.26 11.05 17.14
N ASP A 218 -1.56 11.49 18.20
CA ASP A 218 -1.09 12.87 18.32
C ASP A 218 -0.12 13.23 17.20
N GLY A 219 0.86 12.38 16.92
CA GLY A 219 1.80 12.58 15.83
C GLY A 219 1.13 12.58 14.45
N LEU A 220 0.06 11.81 14.26
CA LEU A 220 -0.70 11.81 13.00
C LEU A 220 -1.50 13.13 12.84
N ILE A 221 -2.08 13.63 13.93
CA ILE A 221 -2.76 14.93 13.96
C ILE A 221 -1.78 16.07 13.69
N GLU A 222 -0.60 16.05 14.30
CA GLU A 222 0.46 17.04 14.02
C GLU A 222 0.89 17.03 12.55
N ASN A 223 1.06 15.85 11.95
CA ASN A 223 1.34 15.74 10.51
C ASN A 223 0.24 16.38 9.65
N ILE A 224 -1.02 16.17 10.01
CA ILE A 224 -2.16 16.76 9.28
C ILE A 224 -2.18 18.28 9.44
N GLN A 225 -1.93 18.80 10.63
CA GLN A 225 -1.85 20.23 10.87
C GLN A 225 -0.71 20.89 10.09
N GLU A 226 0.44 20.22 9.97
CA GLU A 226 1.55 20.72 9.15
C GLU A 226 1.19 20.73 7.65
N ILE A 227 0.42 19.75 7.17
CA ILE A 227 -0.12 19.78 5.80
C ILE A 227 -1.02 21.01 5.61
N GLU A 228 -1.98 21.25 6.52
CA GLU A 228 -2.92 22.37 6.43
C GLU A 228 -2.20 23.72 6.52
N LYS A 229 -1.21 23.83 7.38
CA LYS A 229 -0.36 25.02 7.50
C LYS A 229 0.40 25.26 6.19
N THR A 230 1.07 24.23 5.66
CA THR A 230 1.80 24.32 4.38
C THR A 230 0.88 24.69 3.22
N GLU A 231 -0.35 24.14 3.19
CA GLU A 231 -1.37 24.49 2.19
C GLU A 231 -1.80 25.95 2.30
N SER A 232 -1.99 26.46 3.52
CA SER A 232 -2.44 27.85 3.76
C SER A 232 -1.35 28.89 3.47
N GLU A 233 -0.09 28.56 3.75
CA GLU A 233 1.07 29.43 3.53
C GLU A 233 1.71 29.25 2.16
N GLU A 234 1.28 28.26 1.38
CA GLU A 234 1.86 27.87 0.08
C GLU A 234 3.39 27.57 0.13
N THR A 235 3.88 27.11 1.28
CA THR A 235 5.32 26.90 1.58
C THR A 235 5.83 25.52 1.18
N TYR A 236 5.47 25.03 0.00
CA TYR A 236 5.88 23.70 -0.48
C TYR A 236 7.36 23.67 -0.89
N VAL A 237 8.07 22.66 -0.44
CA VAL A 237 9.49 22.47 -0.73
C VAL A 237 9.78 21.14 -1.41
N ALA A 238 10.78 21.14 -2.29
CA ALA A 238 11.31 19.92 -2.86
C ALA A 238 12.25 19.24 -1.86
N ASN A 239 11.93 17.98 -1.49
CA ASN A 239 12.81 17.16 -0.66
C ASN A 239 13.58 16.19 -1.55
N GLU A 240 14.86 16.51 -1.85
CA GLU A 240 15.71 15.67 -2.69
C GLU A 240 16.15 14.41 -1.95
N SER A 241 15.84 13.27 -2.56
CA SER A 241 16.20 11.97 -2.04
C SER A 241 16.38 10.94 -3.17
N LYS A 242 16.74 9.71 -2.81
CA LYS A 242 16.77 8.60 -3.77
C LYS A 242 15.41 8.34 -4.43
N LEU A 243 14.30 8.70 -3.78
CA LEU A 243 12.94 8.57 -4.32
C LEU A 243 12.69 9.46 -5.54
N CYS A 244 13.49 10.51 -5.74
CA CYS A 244 13.43 11.33 -6.96
C CYS A 244 13.64 10.49 -8.22
N ASN A 245 14.39 9.38 -8.15
CA ASN A 245 14.63 8.50 -9.29
C ASN A 245 13.34 7.85 -9.86
N TRP A 246 12.30 7.75 -9.05
CA TRP A 246 10.96 7.25 -9.43
C TRP A 246 9.90 8.35 -9.47
N CYS A 247 10.30 9.64 -9.42
CA CYS A 247 9.39 10.76 -9.46
C CYS A 247 8.99 11.11 -10.91
N TYR A 248 7.72 11.37 -11.15
CA TYR A 248 7.18 11.70 -12.49
C TYR A 248 7.20 13.21 -12.78
N TYR A 249 7.57 14.04 -11.80
CA TYR A 249 7.47 15.51 -11.86
C TYR A 249 8.82 16.21 -12.08
N TRP A 250 9.80 15.56 -12.67
CA TRP A 250 11.11 16.17 -12.91
C TRP A 250 11.05 17.41 -13.79
N LYS A 251 10.14 17.44 -14.75
CA LYS A 251 9.96 18.60 -15.65
C LYS A 251 9.41 19.83 -14.93
N GLU A 252 8.54 19.62 -13.96
CA GLU A 252 7.89 20.66 -13.17
C GLU A 252 8.70 21.02 -11.91
N CYS A 253 9.61 20.15 -11.50
CA CYS A 253 10.36 20.32 -10.26
C CYS A 253 11.49 21.35 -10.42
N PRO A 254 11.49 22.47 -9.64
CA PRO A 254 12.46 23.54 -9.79
C PRO A 254 13.89 23.15 -9.46
N VAL A 255 14.09 22.08 -8.67
CA VAL A 255 15.42 21.57 -8.31
C VAL A 255 15.94 20.48 -9.26
N LYS A 256 15.20 20.21 -10.35
CA LYS A 256 15.56 19.24 -11.37
C LYS A 256 15.67 19.92 -12.74
N ASN A 257 16.54 19.41 -13.60
CA ASN A 257 16.86 20.03 -14.89
C ASN A 257 16.01 19.48 -16.04
N GLY A 258 14.75 19.11 -15.79
CA GLY A 258 13.86 18.62 -16.83
C GLY A 258 14.10 17.19 -17.34
N SER A 259 15.25 16.60 -17.08
CA SER A 259 15.54 15.19 -17.40
C SER A 259 15.21 14.28 -16.23
N THR A 260 14.72 13.05 -16.52
CA THR A 260 14.39 12.04 -15.51
C THR A 260 15.34 10.85 -15.62
N PRO A 261 15.75 10.23 -14.48
CA PRO A 261 16.50 8.99 -14.49
C PRO A 261 15.68 7.77 -14.90
N SER A 262 14.38 7.93 -15.11
CA SER A 262 13.47 6.86 -15.51
C SER A 262 13.33 6.79 -17.04
N GLU A 263 13.01 5.60 -17.54
CA GLU A 263 12.72 5.34 -18.96
C GLU A 263 11.45 4.51 -19.11
N TYR A 264 10.73 4.70 -20.23
CA TYR A 264 9.57 3.87 -20.53
C TYR A 264 9.99 2.45 -20.87
N MET A 265 9.24 1.48 -20.36
CA MET A 265 9.41 0.08 -20.75
C MET A 265 8.67 -0.17 -22.07
N ARG A 266 9.45 -0.48 -23.09
CA ARG A 266 8.96 -0.85 -24.43
C ARG A 266 8.64 -2.35 -24.53
#